data_e554a6138666199dfa3a501da790e18c
#
_entry.id   e554a6138666199dfa3a501da790e18c
#
_cell.length_a   1.000
_cell.length_b   1.000
_cell.length_c   1.000
_cell.angle_alpha   90.00
_cell.angle_beta   90.00
_cell.angle_gamma   90.00
#
_symmetry.space_group_name_H-M   'P 1'
#
loop_
_entity.id
_entity.type
_entity.pdbx_description
1 polymer ?
#
loop_
_entity_poly.entity_id
_entity_poly.type
_entity_poly.pdbx_seq_one_letter_code
_entity_poly.pdbx_strand_id
1 'polypeptide(L)'
;MKKFLFAVALIFGLFAPQALSAQSEGTQNYFVLNRNLQQLKAISLAAGDLAEMDGEQFGEFNVVICGKAVKDLVNPEIMDPIIKLAEEKGVQLVACGFSLKKFGVDPSAIPSQMTKVDNGILYGFSLQKKGYYSITL
;
A
#
# COMPACT_ATOMS: atom_id res chain seq x y z
N MET A 1 -78.12 -4.42 19.73
CA MET A 1 -76.88 -4.77 20.44
C MET A 1 -75.79 -4.95 19.40
N LYS A 2 -74.91 -3.94 19.26
CA LYS A 2 -73.86 -3.95 18.24
C LYS A 2 -72.57 -4.41 18.92
N LYS A 3 -72.06 -5.55 18.50
CA LYS A 3 -70.76 -6.08 18.92
C LYS A 3 -69.66 -5.43 18.10
N PHE A 4 -68.88 -4.53 18.70
CA PHE A 4 -67.67 -4.01 18.09
C PHE A 4 -66.52 -5.03 18.26
N LEU A 5 -66.10 -5.64 17.18
CA LEU A 5 -64.86 -6.40 17.12
C LEU A 5 -63.73 -5.44 16.85
N PHE A 6 -62.86 -5.21 17.86
CA PHE A 6 -61.60 -4.54 17.69
C PHE A 6 -60.57 -5.53 17.13
N ALA A 7 -60.26 -5.41 15.86
CA ALA A 7 -59.14 -6.09 15.29
C ALA A 7 -57.84 -5.31 15.58
N VAL A 8 -57.05 -5.77 16.55
CA VAL A 8 -55.69 -5.26 16.81
C VAL A 8 -54.78 -5.91 15.78
N ALA A 9 -54.40 -5.15 14.75
CA ALA A 9 -53.36 -5.54 13.82
C ALA A 9 -51.99 -5.34 14.49
N LEU A 10 -51.37 -6.42 14.91
CA LEU A 10 -49.96 -6.48 15.36
C LEU A 10 -49.07 -6.28 14.14
N ILE A 11 -48.55 -5.06 13.97
CA ILE A 11 -47.49 -4.81 13.01
C ILE A 11 -46.18 -5.28 13.64
N PHE A 12 -45.77 -6.51 13.36
CA PHE A 12 -44.43 -6.98 13.62
C PHE A 12 -43.49 -6.33 12.60
N GLY A 13 -42.88 -5.22 13.01
CA GLY A 13 -41.78 -4.64 12.25
C GLY A 13 -40.60 -5.59 12.24
N LEU A 14 -40.33 -6.20 11.09
CA LEU A 14 -39.10 -6.92 10.81
C LEU A 14 -37.94 -5.93 10.80
N PHE A 15 -37.35 -5.71 11.96
CA PHE A 15 -35.99 -5.17 12.03
C PHE A 15 -35.05 -6.26 11.58
N ALA A 16 -34.76 -6.32 10.27
CA ALA A 16 -33.62 -7.04 9.77
C ALA A 16 -32.37 -6.28 10.24
N PRO A 17 -31.44 -6.92 10.98
CA PRO A 17 -30.14 -6.30 11.20
C PRO A 17 -29.48 -6.17 9.85
N GLN A 18 -29.35 -4.95 9.35
CA GLN A 18 -28.46 -4.67 8.23
C GLN A 18 -27.06 -4.88 8.77
N ALA A 19 -26.51 -6.06 8.53
CA ALA A 19 -25.09 -6.29 8.64
C ALA A 19 -24.42 -5.30 7.67
N LEU A 20 -23.86 -4.23 8.22
CA LEU A 20 -22.99 -3.32 7.50
C LEU A 20 -21.72 -4.11 7.17
N SER A 21 -21.78 -4.96 6.16
CA SER A 21 -20.58 -5.48 5.51
C SER A 21 -19.98 -4.30 4.77
N ALA A 22 -19.10 -3.59 5.45
CA ALA A 22 -18.09 -2.77 4.77
C ALA A 22 -17.10 -3.73 4.11
N GLN A 23 -17.57 -4.48 3.11
CA GLN A 23 -16.69 -5.10 2.16
C GLN A 23 -16.20 -3.96 1.28
N SER A 24 -14.92 -3.61 1.41
CA SER A 24 -14.24 -2.86 0.38
C SER A 24 -14.21 -3.77 -0.86
N GLU A 25 -15.24 -3.68 -1.68
CA GLU A 25 -15.23 -4.26 -3.02
C GLU A 25 -14.23 -3.46 -3.85
N GLY A 26 -12.94 -3.81 -3.77
CA GLY A 26 -11.92 -3.10 -4.49
C GLY A 26 -10.54 -3.69 -4.25
N THR A 27 -9.65 -3.44 -5.20
CA THR A 27 -8.25 -3.82 -5.12
C THR A 27 -7.58 -3.13 -3.94
N GLN A 28 -6.86 -3.89 -3.11
CA GLN A 28 -6.11 -3.40 -1.97
C GLN A 28 -4.71 -3.00 -2.43
N ASN A 29 -4.40 -1.72 -2.37
CA ASN A 29 -3.12 -1.16 -2.79
C ASN A 29 -2.38 -0.56 -1.61
N TYR A 30 -1.07 -0.69 -1.59
CA TYR A 30 -0.22 -0.34 -0.47
C TYR A 30 0.93 0.58 -0.86
N PHE A 31 1.30 1.47 0.04
CA PHE A 31 2.39 2.40 -0.14
C PHE A 31 3.19 2.56 1.16
N VAL A 32 4.49 2.44 1.07
CA VAL A 32 5.41 2.67 2.18
C VAL A 32 6.39 3.78 1.80
N LEU A 33 6.46 4.84 2.61
CA LEU A 33 7.56 5.81 2.53
C LEU A 33 8.68 5.34 3.46
N ASN A 34 9.80 4.94 2.88
CA ASN A 34 10.93 4.38 3.62
C ASN A 34 12.18 5.28 3.53
N ARG A 35 12.91 5.39 4.63
CA ARG A 35 14.15 6.18 4.75
C ARG A 35 15.33 5.35 5.28
N ASN A 36 15.13 4.03 5.43
CA ASN A 36 16.12 3.11 5.96
C ASN A 36 16.09 1.78 5.19
N LEU A 37 17.11 1.50 4.40
CA LEU A 37 17.19 0.28 3.58
C LEU A 37 17.18 -1.02 4.40
N GLN A 38 17.62 -0.98 5.66
CA GLN A 38 17.61 -2.17 6.53
C GLN A 38 16.19 -2.70 6.78
N GLN A 39 15.18 -1.87 6.62
CA GLN A 39 13.77 -2.25 6.79
C GLN A 39 13.17 -2.92 5.54
N LEU A 40 13.81 -2.79 4.37
CA LEU A 40 13.24 -3.27 3.11
C LEU A 40 12.96 -4.78 3.09
N LYS A 41 13.78 -5.57 3.79
CA LYS A 41 13.50 -7.00 3.93
C LYS A 41 12.20 -7.25 4.68
N ALA A 42 12.00 -6.60 5.83
CA ALA A 42 10.77 -6.74 6.61
C ALA A 42 9.53 -6.22 5.85
N ILE A 43 9.69 -5.11 5.14
CA ILE A 43 8.63 -4.54 4.29
C ILE A 43 8.24 -5.51 3.18
N SER A 44 9.21 -6.12 2.50
CA SER A 44 8.94 -7.07 1.42
C SER A 44 8.28 -8.35 1.93
N LEU A 45 8.65 -8.83 3.12
CA LEU A 45 7.98 -9.97 3.75
C LEU A 45 6.52 -9.63 4.10
N ALA A 46 6.28 -8.45 4.67
CA ALA A 46 4.92 -7.98 4.96
C ALA A 46 4.06 -7.86 3.70
N ALA A 47 4.65 -7.46 2.57
CA ALA A 47 3.93 -7.43 1.29
C ALA A 47 3.49 -8.84 0.86
N GLY A 48 4.35 -9.85 1.06
CA GLY A 48 3.99 -11.25 0.81
C GLY A 48 2.84 -11.74 1.69
N ASP A 49 2.89 -11.42 3.00
CA ASP A 49 1.83 -11.77 3.94
C ASP A 49 0.50 -11.08 3.58
N LEU A 50 0.54 -9.81 3.17
CA LEU A 50 -0.64 -9.08 2.70
C LEU A 50 -1.21 -9.69 1.42
N ALA A 51 -0.36 -10.13 0.49
CA ALA A 51 -0.81 -10.80 -0.71
C ALA A 51 -1.55 -12.12 -0.41
N GLU A 52 -1.11 -12.86 0.61
CA GLU A 52 -1.79 -14.06 1.08
C GLU A 52 -3.14 -13.71 1.77
N MET A 53 -3.18 -12.64 2.56
CA MET A 53 -4.38 -12.21 3.28
C MET A 53 -5.46 -11.68 2.34
N ASP A 54 -5.09 -10.88 1.35
CA ASP A 54 -6.02 -10.21 0.44
C ASP A 54 -6.41 -11.10 -0.75
N GLY A 55 -5.59 -12.09 -1.08
CA GLY A 55 -5.83 -13.00 -2.20
C GLY A 55 -6.00 -12.25 -3.52
N GLU A 56 -7.13 -12.46 -4.21
CA GLU A 56 -7.43 -11.80 -5.49
C GLU A 56 -7.62 -10.28 -5.38
N GLN A 57 -7.81 -9.76 -4.19
CA GLN A 57 -7.94 -8.31 -3.96
C GLN A 57 -6.58 -7.61 -3.79
N PHE A 58 -5.48 -8.35 -3.61
CA PHE A 58 -4.16 -7.76 -3.55
C PHE A 58 -3.81 -7.09 -4.87
N GLY A 59 -3.42 -5.82 -4.81
CA GLY A 59 -3.07 -5.02 -5.97
C GLY A 59 -1.59 -4.67 -5.99
N GLU A 60 -1.28 -3.39 -5.90
CA GLU A 60 0.09 -2.89 -5.96
C GLU A 60 0.66 -2.66 -4.56
N PHE A 61 1.95 -2.94 -4.41
CA PHE A 61 2.71 -2.60 -3.21
C PHE A 61 3.94 -1.76 -3.61
N ASN A 62 3.90 -0.48 -3.31
CA ASN A 62 4.93 0.49 -3.68
C ASN A 62 5.77 0.89 -2.45
N VAL A 63 7.09 0.86 -2.57
CA VAL A 63 8.01 1.36 -1.55
C VAL A 63 8.84 2.48 -2.12
N VAL A 64 8.62 3.69 -1.63
CA VAL A 64 9.39 4.87 -2.05
C VAL A 64 10.53 5.10 -1.08
N ILE A 65 11.74 5.12 -1.61
CA ILE A 65 12.97 5.33 -0.86
C ILE A 65 13.38 6.78 -0.96
N CYS A 66 13.42 7.46 0.18
CA CYS A 66 13.73 8.87 0.31
C CYS A 66 14.91 9.13 1.28
N GLY A 67 15.37 10.37 1.33
CA GLY A 67 16.41 10.82 2.26
C GLY A 67 17.78 10.23 1.94
N LYS A 68 18.63 10.10 2.95
CA LYS A 68 20.00 9.61 2.79
C LYS A 68 20.10 8.18 2.26
N ALA A 69 19.07 7.38 2.48
CA ALA A 69 19.02 5.98 2.03
C ALA A 69 19.23 5.83 0.52
N VAL A 70 18.94 6.86 -0.27
CA VAL A 70 19.16 6.82 -1.73
C VAL A 70 20.64 6.68 -2.12
N LYS A 71 21.59 7.02 -1.23
CA LYS A 71 23.01 6.89 -1.50
C LYS A 71 23.46 5.43 -1.68
N ASP A 72 22.79 4.53 -1.00
CA ASP A 72 23.14 3.10 -1.03
C ASP A 72 22.39 2.34 -2.15
N LEU A 73 21.47 3.01 -2.85
CA LEU A 73 20.75 2.40 -3.99
C LEU A 73 21.66 2.02 -5.17
N VAL A 74 22.84 2.64 -5.25
CA VAL A 74 23.83 2.36 -6.29
C VAL A 74 24.85 1.27 -5.88
N ASN A 75 24.72 0.72 -4.69
CA ASN A 75 25.56 -0.35 -4.20
C ASN A 75 24.92 -1.73 -4.47
N PRO A 76 25.44 -2.52 -5.43
CA PRO A 76 24.85 -3.82 -5.78
C PRO A 76 24.90 -4.82 -4.62
N GLU A 77 25.93 -4.78 -3.77
CA GLU A 77 26.02 -5.71 -2.63
C GLU A 77 24.85 -5.53 -1.64
N ILE A 78 24.34 -4.31 -1.54
CA ILE A 78 23.17 -3.97 -0.70
C ILE A 78 21.87 -4.25 -1.47
N MET A 79 21.81 -3.81 -2.74
CA MET A 79 20.55 -3.76 -3.48
C MET A 79 20.17 -5.07 -4.16
N ASP A 80 21.11 -5.87 -4.63
CA ASP A 80 20.79 -7.11 -5.35
C ASP A 80 19.89 -8.06 -4.53
N PRO A 81 20.21 -8.38 -3.27
CA PRO A 81 19.34 -9.24 -2.46
C PRO A 81 17.99 -8.59 -2.14
N ILE A 82 17.95 -7.26 -1.99
CA ILE A 82 16.72 -6.50 -1.75
C ILE A 82 15.81 -6.53 -2.98
N ILE A 83 16.36 -6.26 -4.16
CA ILE A 83 15.64 -6.26 -5.43
C ILE A 83 15.05 -7.64 -5.69
N LYS A 84 15.88 -8.70 -5.54
CA LYS A 84 15.41 -10.07 -5.72
C LYS A 84 14.21 -10.39 -4.83
N LEU A 85 14.30 -10.07 -3.54
CA LEU A 85 13.19 -10.31 -2.59
C LEU A 85 11.96 -9.46 -2.94
N ALA A 86 12.16 -8.20 -3.32
CA ALA A 86 11.07 -7.31 -3.72
C ALA A 86 10.32 -7.86 -4.95
N GLU A 87 11.05 -8.33 -5.96
CA GLU A 87 10.47 -8.96 -7.15
C GLU A 87 9.69 -10.24 -6.79
N GLU A 88 10.27 -11.11 -5.93
CA GLU A 88 9.61 -12.34 -5.45
C GLU A 88 8.29 -12.06 -4.70
N LYS A 89 8.20 -10.92 -4.02
CA LYS A 89 7.03 -10.52 -3.21
C LYS A 89 6.10 -9.52 -3.89
N GLY A 90 6.36 -9.19 -5.16
CA GLY A 90 5.54 -8.25 -5.93
C GLY A 90 5.65 -6.79 -5.45
N VAL A 91 6.78 -6.44 -4.83
CA VAL A 91 7.05 -5.07 -4.35
C VAL A 91 7.70 -4.24 -5.44
N GLN A 92 7.15 -3.06 -5.69
CA GLN A 92 7.73 -2.06 -6.58
C GLN A 92 8.60 -1.09 -5.79
N LEU A 93 9.91 -1.11 -6.04
CA LEU A 93 10.86 -0.18 -5.44
C LEU A 93 10.92 1.11 -6.26
N VAL A 94 10.79 2.24 -5.59
CA VAL A 94 10.74 3.58 -6.20
C VAL A 94 11.77 4.49 -5.56
N ALA A 95 12.63 5.12 -6.36
CA ALA A 95 13.61 6.08 -5.91
C ALA A 95 13.06 7.52 -6.01
N CYS A 96 13.23 8.31 -4.95
CA CYS A 96 12.85 9.71 -4.90
C CYS A 96 13.90 10.60 -5.60
N GLY A 97 13.59 11.16 -6.75
CA GLY A 97 14.47 12.03 -7.54
C GLY A 97 14.93 13.27 -6.80
N PHE A 98 14.04 13.88 -6.00
CA PHE A 98 14.43 14.98 -5.11
C PHE A 98 15.54 14.58 -4.14
N SER A 99 15.47 13.38 -3.55
CA SER A 99 16.51 12.86 -2.66
C SER A 99 17.79 12.52 -3.44
N LEU A 100 17.69 11.90 -4.61
CA LEU A 100 18.85 11.63 -5.47
C LEU A 100 19.62 12.92 -5.75
N LYS A 101 18.94 13.96 -6.20
CA LYS A 101 19.55 15.27 -6.47
C LYS A 101 20.18 15.88 -5.22
N LYS A 102 19.45 15.87 -4.08
CA LYS A 102 19.93 16.44 -2.83
C LYS A 102 21.20 15.77 -2.31
N PHE A 103 21.32 14.45 -2.49
CA PHE A 103 22.44 13.66 -2.00
C PHE A 103 23.49 13.34 -3.07
N GLY A 104 23.42 13.96 -4.24
CA GLY A 104 24.42 13.83 -5.30
C GLY A 104 24.51 12.44 -5.91
N VAL A 105 23.38 11.71 -5.99
CA VAL A 105 23.31 10.38 -6.61
C VAL A 105 22.89 10.53 -8.06
N ASP A 106 23.66 9.93 -8.97
CA ASP A 106 23.33 9.92 -10.38
C ASP A 106 22.08 9.03 -10.64
N PRO A 107 20.99 9.59 -11.17
CA PRO A 107 19.80 8.82 -11.46
C PRO A 107 20.02 7.66 -12.47
N SER A 108 21.06 7.76 -13.32
CA SER A 108 21.41 6.71 -14.28
C SER A 108 22.08 5.49 -13.63
N ALA A 109 22.64 5.66 -12.43
CA ALA A 109 23.27 4.59 -11.67
C ALA A 109 22.29 3.78 -10.80
N ILE A 110 21.02 4.19 -10.74
CA ILE A 110 19.96 3.46 -10.01
C ILE A 110 19.64 2.18 -10.79
N PRO A 111 19.49 1.02 -10.10
CA PRO A 111 19.12 -0.24 -10.76
C PRO A 111 17.90 -0.10 -11.67
N SER A 112 17.95 -0.69 -12.85
CA SER A 112 16.87 -0.59 -13.85
C SER A 112 15.54 -1.20 -13.41
N GLN A 113 15.58 -2.10 -12.44
CA GLN A 113 14.39 -2.69 -11.81
C GLN A 113 13.61 -1.70 -10.94
N MET A 114 14.23 -0.58 -10.57
CA MET A 114 13.59 0.45 -9.78
C MET A 114 12.96 1.51 -10.65
N THR A 115 11.79 1.98 -10.24
CA THR A 115 11.15 3.18 -10.81
C THR A 115 11.74 4.45 -10.18
N LYS A 116 11.81 5.53 -10.94
CA LYS A 116 12.20 6.86 -10.43
C LYS A 116 11.05 7.83 -10.55
N VAL A 117 10.80 8.60 -9.50
CA VAL A 117 9.80 9.68 -9.49
C VAL A 117 10.47 10.98 -9.08
N ASP A 118 9.99 12.11 -9.56
CA ASP A 118 10.62 13.41 -9.30
C ASP A 118 10.60 13.76 -7.80
N ASN A 119 9.48 13.52 -7.14
CA ASN A 119 9.30 13.81 -5.72
C ASN A 119 8.50 12.68 -5.06
N GLY A 120 9.16 11.90 -4.19
CA GLY A 120 8.56 10.76 -3.51
C GLY A 120 7.39 11.14 -2.57
N ILE A 121 7.42 12.34 -1.98
CA ILE A 121 6.34 12.84 -1.12
C ILE A 121 5.09 13.14 -1.97
N LEU A 122 5.26 13.86 -3.07
CA LEU A 122 4.17 14.16 -3.99
C LEU A 122 3.57 12.86 -4.58
N TYR A 123 4.43 11.93 -4.94
CA TYR A 123 4.02 10.61 -5.41
C TYR A 123 3.20 9.87 -4.36
N GLY A 124 3.65 9.86 -3.10
CA GLY A 124 2.92 9.25 -1.99
C GLY A 124 1.53 9.85 -1.80
N PHE A 125 1.40 11.17 -1.80
CA PHE A 125 0.07 11.82 -1.75
C PHE A 125 -0.80 11.49 -2.95
N SER A 126 -0.22 11.30 -4.14
CA SER A 126 -0.98 10.89 -5.33
C SER A 126 -1.56 9.49 -5.19
N LEU A 127 -0.81 8.58 -4.55
CA LEU A 127 -1.27 7.23 -4.25
C LEU A 127 -2.36 7.23 -3.16
N GLN A 128 -2.18 8.02 -2.08
CA GLN A 128 -3.20 8.16 -1.04
C GLN A 128 -4.53 8.67 -1.60
N LYS A 129 -4.51 9.63 -2.54
CA LYS A 129 -5.71 10.11 -3.23
C LYS A 129 -6.40 9.02 -4.06
N LYS A 130 -5.68 7.98 -4.45
CA LYS A 130 -6.21 6.80 -5.15
C LYS A 130 -6.68 5.70 -4.19
N GLY A 131 -6.62 5.93 -2.88
CA GLY A 131 -7.07 4.99 -1.86
C GLY A 131 -6.03 3.98 -1.40
N TYR A 132 -4.74 4.20 -1.64
CA TYR A 132 -3.68 3.32 -1.14
C TYR A 132 -3.58 3.40 0.38
N TYR A 133 -3.48 2.25 1.05
CA TYR A 133 -3.08 2.19 2.45
C TYR A 133 -1.62 2.58 2.58
N SER A 134 -1.28 3.41 3.55
CA SER A 134 0.08 3.95 3.63
C SER A 134 0.64 3.99 5.05
N ILE A 135 1.94 3.72 5.14
CA ILE A 135 2.74 3.95 6.33
C ILE A 135 4.05 4.62 5.97
N THR A 136 4.67 5.26 6.97
CA THR A 136 6.01 5.84 6.87
C THR A 136 6.94 5.18 7.89
N LEU A 137 8.13 4.77 7.44
CA LEU A 137 9.16 4.11 8.25
C LEU A 137 10.51 4.82 8.14
#